data_737b03e15a50d0215662f4b1eb23d675
#
_entry.id   737b03e15a50d0215662f4b1eb23d675
#
_cell.length_a   1.000
_cell.length_b   1.000
_cell.length_c   1.000
_cell.angle_alpha   90.00
_cell.angle_beta   90.00
_cell.angle_gamma   90.00
#
_symmetry.space_group_name_H-M   'P 1'
#
loop_
_entity.id
_entity.type
_entity.pdbx_description
1 polymer ?
#
loop_
_entity_poly.entity_id
_entity_poly.type
_entity_poly.pdbx_seq_one_letter_code
_entity_poly.pdbx_strand_id
1 'polypeptide(L)'
;MKIFDSSMGNWGDKVNFVDEENVFVGYDTGQKCCEHADWIIANKIVPYKDMEFDWATPNTEGYIFDTKYFNEIDEPDSDVSVIAFKLIHQDQVDLYLHIFNVHNGYYYHGFTFKDGDKVIQEGEL
;
A
#
# COMPACT_ATOMS: atom_id res chain seq x y z
N MET A 1 -8.37 -5.05 9.88
CA MET A 1 -6.99 -5.08 9.35
C MET A 1 -6.06 -4.35 10.29
N LYS A 2 -4.95 -4.96 10.60
CA LYS A 2 -3.91 -4.36 11.46
C LYS A 2 -2.75 -3.86 10.61
N ILE A 3 -2.12 -2.79 11.06
CA ILE A 3 -1.00 -2.14 10.37
C ILE A 3 0.23 -2.23 11.26
N PHE A 4 1.29 -2.83 10.72
CA PHE A 4 2.58 -2.95 11.39
C PHE A 4 3.60 -2.14 10.58
N ASP A 5 3.85 -0.92 11.02
CA ASP A 5 4.77 -0.01 10.33
C ASP A 5 6.05 0.13 11.15
N SER A 6 7.17 -0.33 10.57
CA SER A 6 8.49 -0.25 11.19
C SER A 6 9.36 0.83 10.56
N SER A 7 8.77 1.88 10.00
CA SER A 7 9.46 2.95 9.29
C SER A 7 10.23 3.89 10.23
N MET A 8 11.09 3.33 11.04
CA MET A 8 11.92 4.09 11.99
C MET A 8 13.24 4.55 11.40
N GLY A 9 13.24 4.79 10.10
CA GLY A 9 14.29 5.57 9.47
C GLY A 9 15.58 4.85 9.15
N ASN A 10 15.59 3.53 9.01
CA ASN A 10 16.79 2.77 8.74
C ASN A 10 16.59 1.70 7.67
N TRP A 11 17.66 1.02 7.38
CA TRP A 11 17.70 -0.10 6.44
C TRP A 11 16.68 -1.17 6.82
N GLY A 12 15.87 -1.58 5.87
CA GLY A 12 14.90 -2.64 6.09
C GLY A 12 13.56 -2.17 6.62
N ASP A 13 13.26 -0.89 6.53
CA ASP A 13 11.94 -0.38 6.87
C ASP A 13 10.87 -1.03 6.02
N LYS A 14 9.81 -1.49 6.68
CA LYS A 14 8.69 -2.19 6.04
C LYS A 14 7.39 -1.82 6.69
N VAL A 15 6.32 -1.92 5.92
CA VAL A 15 4.97 -1.87 6.46
C VAL A 15 4.25 -3.15 6.06
N ASN A 16 3.50 -3.73 6.99
CA ASN A 16 2.69 -4.91 6.75
C ASN A 16 1.25 -4.62 7.15
N PHE A 17 0.32 -4.99 6.28
CA PHE A 17 -1.11 -4.84 6.49
C PHE A 17 -1.70 -6.24 6.51
N VAL A 18 -2.28 -6.65 7.65
CA VAL A 18 -2.74 -8.03 7.87
C VAL A 18 -4.19 -8.01 8.32
N ASP A 19 -5.06 -8.74 7.63
CA ASP A 19 -6.46 -8.87 8.02
C ASP A 19 -6.74 -10.14 8.84
N GLU A 20 -7.99 -10.33 9.25
CA GLU A 20 -8.40 -11.47 10.06
C GLU A 20 -8.44 -12.79 9.29
N GLU A 21 -8.46 -12.72 7.97
CA GLU A 21 -8.48 -13.88 7.06
C GLU A 21 -7.07 -14.33 6.68
N ASN A 22 -6.05 -13.80 7.33
CA ASN A 22 -4.64 -14.09 7.06
C ASN A 22 -4.20 -13.68 5.63
N VAL A 23 -4.85 -12.67 5.08
CA VAL A 23 -4.42 -12.01 3.84
C VAL A 23 -3.59 -10.79 4.21
N PHE A 24 -2.49 -10.58 3.52
CA PHE A 24 -1.64 -9.44 3.87
C PHE A 24 -0.96 -8.82 2.64
N VAL A 25 -0.59 -7.56 2.82
CA VAL A 25 0.27 -6.80 1.92
C VAL A 25 1.51 -6.38 2.69
N GLY A 26 2.67 -6.74 2.20
CA GLY A 26 3.95 -6.25 2.70
C GLY A 26 4.56 -5.30 1.69
N TYR A 27 5.14 -4.21 2.17
CA TYR A 27 5.75 -3.20 1.31
C TYR A 27 7.04 -2.66 1.93
N ASP A 28 8.08 -2.58 1.11
CA ASP A 28 9.37 -2.01 1.49
C ASP A 28 9.30 -0.48 1.41
N THR A 29 9.40 0.17 2.56
CA THR A 29 9.39 1.63 2.67
C THR A 29 10.75 2.21 3.02
N GLY A 30 11.81 1.42 2.97
CA GLY A 30 13.17 1.89 3.23
C GLY A 30 13.59 2.92 2.21
N GLN A 31 13.72 4.19 2.64
CA GLN A 31 13.98 5.28 1.71
C GLN A 31 15.46 5.51 1.50
N LYS A 32 15.80 5.77 0.25
CA LYS A 32 17.12 6.21 -0.20
C LYS A 32 17.05 7.67 -0.61
N CYS A 33 18.18 8.25 -0.94
CA CYS A 33 18.19 9.62 -1.45
C CYS A 33 17.25 9.79 -2.64
N CYS A 34 16.48 10.88 -2.62
CA CYS A 34 15.72 11.35 -3.78
C CYS A 34 14.49 10.52 -4.16
N GLU A 35 13.96 9.77 -3.21
CA GLU A 35 12.74 8.99 -3.41
C GLU A 35 11.80 9.14 -2.23
N HIS A 36 10.53 8.82 -2.45
CA HIS A 36 9.52 8.82 -1.41
C HIS A 36 8.63 7.59 -1.58
N ALA A 37 8.80 6.62 -0.71
CA ALA A 37 7.99 5.40 -0.66
C ALA A 37 7.14 5.41 0.61
N ASP A 38 5.82 5.32 0.45
CA ASP A 38 4.91 5.40 1.58
C ASP A 38 3.54 4.81 1.20
N TRP A 39 2.56 5.01 2.04
CA TRP A 39 1.21 4.48 1.87
C TRP A 39 0.16 5.44 2.43
N ILE A 40 -1.04 5.36 1.88
CA ILE A 40 -2.23 6.02 2.43
C ILE A 40 -3.43 5.09 2.31
N ILE A 41 -4.44 5.32 3.14
CA ILE A 41 -5.74 4.65 3.04
C ILE A 41 -6.80 5.73 2.84
N ALA A 42 -7.63 5.55 1.80
CA ALA A 42 -8.71 6.49 1.47
C ALA A 42 -9.98 5.71 1.13
N ASN A 43 -11.11 6.41 1.10
CA ASN A 43 -12.40 5.79 0.76
C ASN A 43 -12.70 5.78 -0.73
N LYS A 44 -11.72 6.11 -1.54
CA LYS A 44 -11.79 6.09 -3.02
C LYS A 44 -10.39 5.91 -3.58
N ILE A 45 -10.30 5.57 -4.86
CA ILE A 45 -9.03 5.56 -5.56
C ILE A 45 -8.55 6.99 -5.76
N VAL A 46 -7.30 7.26 -5.40
CA VAL A 46 -6.71 8.59 -5.42
C VAL A 46 -5.40 8.54 -6.20
N PRO A 47 -5.24 9.33 -7.27
CA PRO A 47 -3.94 9.45 -7.93
C PRO A 47 -2.96 10.21 -7.02
N TYR A 48 -1.67 10.03 -7.24
CA TYR A 48 -0.64 10.60 -6.37
C TYR A 48 -0.79 12.12 -6.20
N LYS A 49 -1.10 12.85 -7.27
CA LYS A 49 -1.25 14.31 -7.23
C LYS A 49 -2.34 14.80 -6.27
N ASP A 50 -3.34 13.95 -5.98
CA ASP A 50 -4.48 14.29 -5.13
C ASP A 50 -4.33 13.73 -3.71
N MET A 51 -3.24 13.03 -3.42
CA MET A 51 -2.98 12.50 -2.08
C MET A 51 -2.59 13.62 -1.12
N GLU A 52 -3.14 13.56 0.09
CA GLU A 52 -2.79 14.46 1.18
C GLU A 52 -2.14 13.63 2.29
N PHE A 53 -0.88 13.90 2.59
CA PHE A 53 -0.09 13.06 3.49
C PHE A 53 -0.34 13.31 4.96
N ASP A 54 -1.14 14.32 5.28
CA ASP A 54 -1.63 14.58 6.63
C ASP A 54 -3.02 13.98 6.90
N TRP A 55 -3.56 13.22 5.96
CA TRP A 55 -4.82 12.51 6.20
C TRP A 55 -4.68 11.53 7.36
N ALA A 56 -5.63 11.60 8.29
CA ALA A 56 -5.70 10.60 9.35
C ALA A 56 -6.02 9.23 8.75
N THR A 57 -5.32 8.19 9.22
CA THR A 57 -5.65 6.83 8.84
C THR A 57 -7.03 6.47 9.37
N PRO A 58 -7.96 6.02 8.52
CA PRO A 58 -9.29 5.62 8.99
C PRO A 58 -9.20 4.37 9.87
N ASN A 59 -10.26 4.12 10.64
CA ASN A 59 -10.37 2.90 11.41
C ASN A 59 -10.51 1.71 10.47
N THR A 60 -9.59 0.77 10.56
CA THR A 60 -9.55 -0.42 9.69
C THR A 60 -10.01 -1.70 10.39
N GLU A 61 -10.53 -1.59 11.61
CA GLU A 61 -11.03 -2.75 12.35
C GLU A 61 -12.16 -3.45 11.58
N GLY A 62 -12.06 -4.77 11.46
CA GLY A 62 -13.04 -5.57 10.75
C GLY A 62 -12.93 -5.55 9.23
N TYR A 63 -12.03 -4.77 8.67
CA TYR A 63 -11.78 -4.77 7.23
C TYR A 63 -10.92 -5.95 6.81
N ILE A 64 -11.26 -6.52 5.67
CA ILE A 64 -10.48 -7.58 5.04
C ILE A 64 -10.13 -7.17 3.61
N PHE A 65 -9.08 -7.77 3.07
CA PHE A 65 -8.70 -7.52 1.67
C PHE A 65 -9.65 -8.25 0.71
N ASP A 66 -10.02 -7.57 -0.37
CA ASP A 66 -10.64 -8.22 -1.52
C ASP A 66 -9.53 -8.86 -2.35
N THR A 67 -9.41 -10.17 -2.27
CA THR A 67 -8.32 -10.91 -2.93
C THR A 67 -8.41 -10.93 -4.45
N LYS A 68 -9.53 -10.46 -5.01
CA LYS A 68 -9.75 -10.37 -6.45
C LYS A 68 -9.45 -8.98 -7.00
N TYR A 69 -9.10 -8.03 -6.14
CA TYR A 69 -8.84 -6.65 -6.54
C TYR A 69 -7.35 -6.34 -6.47
N PHE A 70 -6.81 -5.91 -7.59
CA PHE A 70 -5.44 -5.38 -7.69
C PHE A 70 -5.44 -4.33 -8.79
N ASN A 71 -5.03 -3.11 -8.47
CA ASN A 71 -5.10 -2.00 -9.42
C ASN A 71 -3.77 -1.22 -9.45
N GLU A 72 -3.09 -1.29 -10.58
CA GLU A 72 -1.97 -0.41 -10.87
C GLU A 72 -2.54 0.91 -11.41
N ILE A 73 -2.39 1.98 -10.64
CA ILE A 73 -2.92 3.29 -11.00
C ILE A 73 -2.11 3.84 -12.18
N ASP A 74 -2.80 4.27 -13.23
CA ASP A 74 -2.15 4.90 -14.38
C ASP A 74 -1.77 6.34 -14.01
N GLU A 75 -0.48 6.58 -13.82
CA GLU A 75 0.07 7.88 -13.47
C GLU A 75 0.71 8.54 -14.69
N PRO A 76 0.44 9.83 -14.93
CA PRO A 76 1.02 10.54 -16.07
C PRO A 76 2.53 10.75 -15.95
N ASP A 77 3.06 10.78 -14.73
CA ASP A 77 4.48 10.92 -14.46
C ASP A 77 5.13 9.55 -14.34
N SER A 78 6.10 9.24 -15.19
CA SER A 78 6.78 7.95 -15.19
C SER A 78 7.63 7.70 -13.94
N ASP A 79 7.94 8.75 -13.18
CA ASP A 79 8.69 8.62 -11.94
C ASP A 79 7.79 8.28 -10.74
N VAL A 80 6.48 8.18 -10.96
CA VAL A 80 5.50 7.87 -9.92
C VAL A 80 4.85 6.53 -10.21
N SER A 81 4.87 5.64 -9.22
CA SER A 81 4.18 4.35 -9.27
C SER A 81 3.23 4.25 -8.09
N VAL A 82 1.98 3.87 -8.36
CA VAL A 82 0.94 3.70 -7.33
C VAL A 82 0.18 2.41 -7.58
N ILE A 83 0.01 1.65 -6.52
CA ILE A 83 -0.81 0.41 -6.55
C ILE A 83 -1.86 0.53 -5.45
N ALA A 84 -3.09 0.13 -5.76
CA ALA A 84 -4.19 0.14 -4.80
C ALA A 84 -4.72 -1.27 -4.56
N PHE A 85 -5.01 -1.54 -3.30
CA PHE A 85 -5.68 -2.74 -2.81
C PHE A 85 -7.01 -2.32 -2.21
N LYS A 86 -8.02 -3.17 -2.34
CA LYS A 86 -9.35 -2.87 -1.81
C LYS A 86 -9.57 -3.56 -0.48
N LEU A 87 -10.10 -2.80 0.47
CA LEU A 87 -10.49 -3.28 1.78
C LEU A 87 -12.01 -3.22 1.89
N ILE A 88 -12.62 -4.31 2.28
CA ILE A 88 -14.07 -4.44 2.38
C ILE A 88 -14.49 -4.71 3.81
N HIS A 89 -15.67 -4.21 4.15
CA HIS A 89 -16.30 -4.40 5.45
C HIS A 89 -17.79 -4.63 5.23
N GLN A 90 -18.36 -5.54 6.01
CA GLN A 90 -19.76 -5.95 5.88
C GLN A 90 -20.74 -4.79 6.08
N ASP A 91 -20.41 -3.83 6.96
CA ASP A 91 -21.32 -2.76 7.37
C ASP A 91 -20.81 -1.34 7.03
N GLN A 92 -19.66 -1.22 6.43
CA GLN A 92 -19.03 0.09 6.16
C GLN A 92 -18.60 0.20 4.72
N VAL A 93 -18.34 1.44 4.28
CA VAL A 93 -17.87 1.71 2.92
C VAL A 93 -16.52 1.07 2.67
N ASP A 94 -16.25 0.75 1.41
CA ASP A 94 -14.94 0.22 1.01
C ASP A 94 -13.84 1.24 1.25
N LEU A 95 -12.68 0.74 1.62
CA LEU A 95 -11.46 1.53 1.72
C LEU A 95 -10.45 1.02 0.71
N TYR A 96 -9.50 1.87 0.37
CA TYR A 96 -8.44 1.53 -0.58
C TYR A 96 -7.08 1.85 0.02
N LEU A 97 -6.25 0.83 0.15
CA LEU A 97 -4.87 0.97 0.54
C LEU A 97 -4.05 1.30 -0.70
N HIS A 98 -3.39 2.45 -0.70
CA HIS A 98 -2.48 2.85 -1.76
C HIS A 98 -1.06 2.72 -1.25
N ILE A 99 -0.22 2.02 -1.99
CA ILE A 99 1.23 2.05 -1.79
C ILE A 99 1.84 2.77 -3.00
N PHE A 100 2.85 3.58 -2.77
CA PHE A 100 3.42 4.38 -3.84
C PHE A 100 4.91 4.59 -3.65
N ASN A 101 5.57 4.89 -4.75
CA ASN A 101 6.96 5.31 -4.79
C ASN A 101 7.12 6.42 -5.82
N VAL A 102 7.75 7.52 -5.39
CA VAL A 102 8.21 8.60 -6.28
C VAL A 102 9.71 8.47 -6.34
N HIS A 103 10.26 8.11 -7.49
CA HIS A 103 11.67 7.76 -7.60
C HIS A 103 12.30 8.33 -8.87
N ASN A 104 13.61 8.31 -8.88
CA ASN A 104 14.40 8.75 -10.04
C ASN A 104 14.83 7.60 -10.96
N GLY A 105 14.24 6.41 -10.77
CA GLY A 105 14.54 5.23 -11.58
C GLY A 105 15.65 4.34 -11.06
N TYR A 106 16.29 4.69 -9.94
CA TYR A 106 17.41 3.92 -9.42
C TYR A 106 17.04 2.90 -8.35
N TYR A 107 16.03 3.20 -7.52
CA TYR A 107 15.66 2.36 -6.39
C TYR A 107 14.22 1.93 -6.49
N TYR A 108 14.00 0.63 -6.41
CA TYR A 108 12.67 0.02 -6.45
C TYR A 108 12.33 -0.52 -5.07
N HIS A 109 11.04 -0.49 -4.76
CA HIS A 109 10.51 -0.97 -3.49
C HIS A 109 9.59 -2.14 -3.75
N GLY A 110 9.94 -3.29 -3.17
CA GLY A 110 9.18 -4.51 -3.37
C GLY A 110 7.89 -4.55 -2.57
N PHE A 111 6.87 -5.20 -3.12
CA PHE A 111 5.64 -5.51 -2.40
C PHE A 111 5.25 -6.95 -2.63
N THR A 112 4.50 -7.50 -1.67
CA THR A 112 3.91 -8.83 -1.78
C THR A 112 2.48 -8.78 -1.27
N PHE A 113 1.55 -9.33 -2.05
CA PHE A 113 0.14 -9.50 -1.68
C PHE A 113 -0.13 -10.99 -1.60
N LYS A 114 -0.43 -11.51 -0.40
CA LYS A 114 -0.57 -12.95 -0.16
C LYS A 114 -1.86 -13.28 0.58
N ASP A 115 -2.42 -14.44 0.26
CA ASP A 115 -3.49 -15.09 1.01
C ASP A 115 -2.87 -16.31 1.70
N GLY A 116 -2.54 -16.18 3.00
CA GLY A 116 -1.76 -17.19 3.70
C GLY A 116 -0.40 -17.40 3.01
N ASP A 117 -0.15 -18.60 2.53
CA ASP A 117 1.08 -18.95 1.82
C ASP A 117 0.99 -18.71 0.31
N LYS A 118 -0.19 -18.38 -0.20
CA LYS A 118 -0.42 -18.19 -1.63
C LYS A 118 -0.14 -16.76 -2.04
N VAL A 119 0.82 -16.56 -2.94
CA VAL A 119 1.10 -15.25 -3.53
C VAL A 119 -0.01 -14.92 -4.53
N ILE A 120 -0.70 -13.79 -4.30
CA ILE A 120 -1.71 -13.27 -5.23
C ILE A 120 -1.04 -12.38 -6.26
N GLN A 121 -0.21 -11.44 -5.78
CA GLN A 121 0.59 -10.54 -6.60
C GLN A 121 1.88 -10.19 -5.87
N GLU A 122 2.95 -9.96 -6.63
CA GLU A 122 4.20 -9.41 -6.11
C GLU A 122 4.90 -8.63 -7.21
N GLY A 123 5.74 -7.70 -6.82
CA GLY A 123 6.46 -6.86 -7.77
C GLY A 123 7.20 -5.74 -7.08
N GLU A 124 7.48 -4.70 -7.86
CA GLU A 124 8.25 -3.54 -7.40
C GLU A 124 7.62 -2.25 -7.91
N LEU A 125 7.72 -1.20 -7.09
CA LEU A 125 7.34 0.15 -7.47
C LEU A 125 8.57 1.02 -7.67
#